data_f67612974fd4bdc5cf9b7e565a886300
#
_entry.id   f67612974fd4bdc5cf9b7e565a886300
#
_cell.length_a   1.000
_cell.length_b   1.000
_cell.length_c   1.000
_cell.angle_alpha   90.00
_cell.angle_beta   90.00
_cell.angle_gamma   90.00
#
_symmetry.space_group_name_H-M   'P 1'
#
loop_
_entity.id
_entity.type
_entity.pdbx_description
1 polymer ?
#
loop_
_entity_poly.entity_id
_entity_poly.type
_entity_poly.pdbx_seq_one_letter_code
_entity_poly.pdbx_strand_id
1 'polypeptide(L)'
;FKPGLESKVNWIFEYSKDLEITCGGNKFKVPRDNRLIISSRPKWIRLDMDREIYEHLDSLFPIDGAMLSGYQMIKERYEDGTTYKDYVSHSVNAIEKLKALNPELRIHVELTSIQNRVIRKAILTEIVAKNVHSLGLDTVEVANALNVLGHEELSYSVIRKEETGITSLYQGAVQLLKDLSLERVHVHCLGFYICVLSKDHPLTLKEHRDALLFSSTLASTKALKGKIENLEDVAAGLEVPVSSKGIEDLENFKVYCVGKKLCTPEDFEHGYLYGPDHDAVLVPTKVVDKPTVTVGIGDTISAGAFAAMLAKMKQTQVEE
;
A
#
# COMPACT_ATOMS: atom_id res chain seq x y z
N PHE A 1 26.32 0.58 -9.40
CA PHE A 1 27.10 -0.23 -8.42
C PHE A 1 28.40 0.52 -8.14
N LYS A 2 28.63 0.97 -6.89
CA LYS A 2 29.88 1.64 -6.52
C LYS A 2 30.86 0.59 -6.01
N PRO A 3 31.98 0.30 -6.73
CA PRO A 3 32.96 -0.68 -6.30
C PRO A 3 33.52 -0.34 -4.92
N GLY A 4 33.72 -1.34 -4.06
CA GLY A 4 34.31 -1.17 -2.73
C GLY A 4 33.35 -0.80 -1.60
N LEU A 5 32.05 -0.59 -1.89
CA LEU A 5 31.07 -0.41 -0.83
C LEU A 5 30.47 -1.76 -0.40
N GLU A 6 30.18 -1.88 0.89
CA GLU A 6 29.45 -3.02 1.44
C GLU A 6 28.07 -3.13 0.77
N SER A 7 27.74 -4.31 0.26
CA SER A 7 26.45 -4.55 -0.39
C SER A 7 25.33 -4.65 0.63
N LYS A 8 24.16 -4.08 0.31
CA LYS A 8 22.94 -4.39 1.04
C LYS A 8 22.49 -5.80 0.66
N VAL A 9 22.32 -6.65 1.65
CA VAL A 9 21.83 -8.02 1.48
C VAL A 9 20.57 -8.20 2.31
N ASN A 10 19.57 -8.81 1.72
CA ASN A 10 18.38 -9.28 2.42
C ASN A 10 18.39 -10.81 2.39
N TRP A 11 18.43 -11.45 3.55
CA TRP A 11 18.17 -12.88 3.69
C TRP A 11 16.69 -13.04 3.97
N ILE A 12 16.00 -13.72 3.08
CA ILE A 12 14.55 -13.92 3.14
C ILE A 12 14.31 -15.40 3.38
N PHE A 13 13.73 -15.71 4.52
CA PHE A 13 13.33 -17.05 4.92
C PHE A 13 11.81 -17.13 4.84
N GLU A 14 11.30 -17.72 3.76
CA GLU A 14 9.88 -17.97 3.58
C GLU A 14 9.50 -19.33 4.14
N TYR A 15 8.36 -19.43 4.81
CA TYR A 15 7.86 -20.66 5.39
C TYR A 15 6.34 -20.76 5.25
N SER A 16 5.90 -21.97 4.91
CA SER A 16 4.50 -22.26 4.66
C SER A 16 3.75 -22.61 5.94
N LYS A 17 2.45 -22.40 5.93
CA LYS A 17 1.54 -22.91 6.96
C LYS A 17 1.79 -24.39 7.18
N ASP A 18 1.64 -24.81 8.42
CA ASP A 18 1.81 -26.20 8.89
C ASP A 18 3.24 -26.77 8.83
N LEU A 19 4.24 -25.99 8.36
CA LEU A 19 5.65 -26.38 8.46
C LEU A 19 6.05 -26.56 9.93
N GLU A 20 6.70 -27.69 10.27
CA GLU A 20 7.30 -27.88 11.60
C GLU A 20 8.73 -27.33 11.62
N ILE A 21 9.01 -26.43 12.54
CA ILE A 21 10.34 -25.86 12.78
C ILE A 21 10.81 -26.34 14.14
N THR A 22 12.03 -26.92 14.19
CA THR A 22 12.66 -27.29 15.46
C THR A 22 13.72 -26.26 15.85
N CYS A 23 13.59 -25.65 17.01
CA CYS A 23 14.53 -24.69 17.53
C CYS A 23 14.77 -24.93 19.03
N GLY A 24 16.05 -25.11 19.42
CA GLY A 24 16.41 -25.36 20.82
C GLY A 24 15.74 -26.60 21.43
N GLY A 25 15.48 -27.63 20.60
CA GLY A 25 14.78 -28.85 21.04
C GLY A 25 13.24 -28.74 21.09
N ASN A 26 12.69 -27.55 20.91
CA ASN A 26 11.23 -27.34 20.85
C ASN A 26 10.74 -27.40 19.41
N LYS A 27 9.55 -27.97 19.21
CA LYS A 27 8.87 -28.01 17.93
C LYS A 27 7.80 -26.94 17.86
N PHE A 28 7.79 -26.18 16.78
CA PHE A 28 6.81 -25.15 16.49
C PHE A 28 6.14 -25.45 15.17
N LYS A 29 4.82 -25.38 15.13
CA LYS A 29 4.05 -25.48 13.89
C LYS A 29 3.71 -24.06 13.40
N VAL A 30 4.07 -23.75 12.16
CA VAL A 30 3.79 -22.47 11.55
C VAL A 30 2.28 -22.29 11.34
N PRO A 31 1.66 -21.25 11.93
CA PRO A 31 0.20 -21.10 11.88
C PRO A 31 -0.33 -20.56 10.55
N ARG A 32 0.53 -19.91 9.74
CA ARG A 32 0.20 -19.33 8.43
C ARG A 32 1.46 -19.16 7.60
N ASP A 33 1.32 -19.01 6.28
CA ASP A 33 2.41 -18.58 5.43
C ASP A 33 2.96 -17.25 5.91
N ASN A 34 4.30 -17.15 6.00
CA ASN A 34 4.95 -15.94 6.47
C ASN A 34 6.43 -15.94 6.06
N ARG A 35 7.14 -14.88 6.40
CA ARG A 35 8.57 -14.73 6.14
C ARG A 35 9.29 -14.04 7.27
N LEU A 36 10.57 -14.33 7.41
CA LEU A 36 11.53 -13.58 8.20
C LEU A 36 12.53 -12.95 7.25
N ILE A 37 12.70 -11.64 7.35
CA ILE A 37 13.69 -10.90 6.54
C ILE A 37 14.77 -10.38 7.49
N ILE A 38 16.01 -10.82 7.27
CA ILE A 38 17.19 -10.29 7.92
C ILE A 38 17.94 -9.43 6.90
N SER A 39 18.06 -8.13 7.19
CA SER A 39 18.70 -7.19 6.28
C SER A 39 20.02 -6.71 6.82
N SER A 40 21.09 -6.75 6.02
CA SER A 40 22.25 -5.91 6.28
C SER A 40 21.85 -4.44 6.09
N ARG A 41 22.39 -3.57 6.93
CA ARG A 41 22.17 -2.11 6.82
C ARG A 41 23.52 -1.41 6.77
N PRO A 42 24.21 -1.43 5.62
CA PRO A 42 25.46 -0.72 5.45
C PRO A 42 25.35 0.75 5.88
N LYS A 43 26.39 1.28 6.50
CA LYS A 43 26.37 2.64 7.07
C LYS A 43 26.16 3.74 6.02
N TRP A 44 26.51 3.47 4.77
CA TRP A 44 26.38 4.40 3.66
C TRP A 44 24.96 4.48 3.09
N ILE A 45 24.10 3.47 3.35
CA ILE A 45 22.73 3.51 2.84
C ILE A 45 21.93 4.59 3.56
N ARG A 46 21.35 5.47 2.76
CA ARG A 46 20.43 6.52 3.17
C ARG A 46 19.19 6.44 2.31
N LEU A 47 18.04 6.85 2.87
CA LEU A 47 16.83 7.08 2.08
C LEU A 47 16.90 8.51 1.53
N ASP A 48 17.41 8.65 0.34
CA ASP A 48 17.51 9.91 -0.36
C ASP A 48 17.48 9.66 -1.86
N MET A 49 17.06 10.64 -2.63
CA MET A 49 17.19 10.60 -4.08
C MET A 49 18.65 10.79 -4.45
N ASP A 50 19.18 9.88 -5.27
CA ASP A 50 20.57 9.99 -5.73
C ASP A 50 20.78 11.33 -6.42
N ARG A 51 21.93 11.98 -6.15
CA ARG A 51 22.26 13.29 -6.70
C ARG A 51 22.21 13.30 -8.22
N GLU A 52 22.69 12.26 -8.86
CA GLU A 52 22.69 12.13 -10.32
C GLU A 52 21.25 12.11 -10.87
N ILE A 53 20.32 11.38 -10.23
CA ILE A 53 18.90 11.40 -10.60
C ILE A 53 18.33 12.81 -10.38
N TYR A 54 18.66 13.43 -9.25
CA TYR A 54 18.16 14.75 -8.89
C TYR A 54 18.60 15.85 -9.87
N GLU A 55 19.83 15.77 -10.38
CA GLU A 55 20.39 16.70 -11.38
C GLU A 55 19.79 16.50 -12.79
N HIS A 56 19.26 15.30 -13.09
CA HIS A 56 18.72 14.94 -14.39
C HIS A 56 17.20 14.71 -14.40
N LEU A 57 16.48 15.14 -13.36
CA LEU A 57 15.03 14.97 -13.28
C LEU A 57 14.30 15.49 -14.51
N ASP A 58 14.72 16.63 -15.06
CA ASP A 58 14.10 17.25 -16.23
C ASP A 58 14.09 16.32 -17.46
N SER A 59 15.11 15.45 -17.58
CA SER A 59 15.20 14.47 -18.67
C SER A 59 14.28 13.27 -18.53
N LEU A 60 13.70 13.06 -17.35
CA LEU A 60 12.75 11.99 -17.09
C LEU A 60 11.31 12.34 -17.44
N PHE A 61 11.03 13.63 -17.70
CA PHE A 61 9.69 14.10 -18.04
C PHE A 61 9.37 13.93 -19.54
N PRO A 62 8.10 13.69 -19.89
CA PRO A 62 6.93 13.73 -18.98
C PRO A 62 6.71 12.43 -18.21
N ILE A 63 6.50 12.53 -16.90
CA ILE A 63 5.98 11.44 -16.05
C ILE A 63 4.64 11.85 -15.45
N ASP A 64 3.69 10.93 -15.39
CA ASP A 64 2.32 11.19 -14.93
C ASP A 64 2.15 10.91 -13.42
N GLY A 65 3.02 10.09 -12.85
CA GLY A 65 2.96 9.74 -11.44
C GLY A 65 4.27 9.26 -10.83
N ALA A 66 4.39 9.42 -9.52
CA ALA A 66 5.51 8.93 -8.73
C ALA A 66 5.01 8.11 -7.54
N MET A 67 5.62 6.95 -7.31
CA MET A 67 5.38 6.12 -6.13
C MET A 67 6.59 6.20 -5.20
N LEU A 68 6.36 6.61 -3.97
CA LEU A 68 7.38 6.75 -2.94
C LEU A 68 7.21 5.65 -1.88
N SER A 69 8.30 4.98 -1.54
CA SER A 69 8.33 3.91 -0.54
C SER A 69 9.69 3.85 0.14
N GLY A 70 9.86 2.95 1.12
CA GLY A 70 11.17 2.72 1.73
C GLY A 70 11.41 3.48 3.03
N TYR A 71 10.47 4.23 3.52
CA TYR A 71 10.57 5.08 4.72
C TYR A 71 10.93 4.31 6.02
N GLN A 72 10.72 2.99 6.06
CA GLN A 72 11.20 2.13 7.16
C GLN A 72 12.72 2.09 7.28
N MET A 73 13.45 2.57 6.27
CA MET A 73 14.92 2.66 6.30
C MET A 73 15.44 3.86 7.09
N ILE A 74 14.61 4.86 7.35
CA ILE A 74 15.00 6.06 8.10
C ILE A 74 15.29 5.68 9.56
N LYS A 75 16.44 6.19 10.06
CA LYS A 75 16.84 6.08 11.47
C LYS A 75 16.59 7.41 12.19
N GLU A 76 16.35 7.34 13.49
CA GLU A 76 16.17 8.53 14.30
C GLU A 76 17.38 9.45 14.27
N ARG A 77 18.59 8.86 14.34
CA ARG A 77 19.87 9.57 14.27
C ARG A 77 20.92 8.71 13.56
N TYR A 78 21.81 9.37 12.85
CA TYR A 78 22.94 8.78 12.15
C TYR A 78 24.28 9.18 12.80
N GLU A 79 25.36 8.46 12.50
CA GLU A 79 26.71 8.71 13.07
C GLU A 79 27.31 10.06 12.65
N ASP A 80 26.91 10.58 11.50
CA ASP A 80 27.30 11.89 10.96
C ASP A 80 26.53 13.07 11.59
N GLY A 81 25.64 12.80 12.55
CA GLY A 81 24.82 13.79 13.22
C GLY A 81 23.50 14.10 12.55
N THR A 82 23.26 13.63 11.30
CA THR A 82 21.95 13.76 10.64
C THR A 82 20.88 12.98 11.37
N THR A 83 19.64 13.38 11.20
CA THR A 83 18.47 12.82 11.89
C THR A 83 17.37 12.47 10.88
N TYR A 84 16.31 11.82 11.33
CA TYR A 84 15.13 11.58 10.50
C TYR A 84 14.55 12.87 9.91
N LYS A 85 14.69 14.01 10.57
CA LYS A 85 14.17 15.31 10.09
C LYS A 85 14.83 15.73 8.79
N ASP A 86 16.14 15.50 8.67
CA ASP A 86 16.88 15.82 7.45
C ASP A 86 16.34 15.01 6.28
N TYR A 87 16.08 13.71 6.47
CA TYR A 87 15.54 12.83 5.42
C TYR A 87 14.07 13.09 5.09
N VAL A 88 13.28 13.51 6.07
CA VAL A 88 11.92 14.02 5.82
C VAL A 88 11.97 15.28 4.95
N SER A 89 12.84 16.24 5.29
CA SER A 89 13.03 17.45 4.49
C SER A 89 13.55 17.15 3.08
N HIS A 90 14.49 16.23 2.92
CA HIS A 90 14.95 15.80 1.60
C HIS A 90 13.82 15.20 0.76
N SER A 91 12.97 14.38 1.37
CA SER A 91 11.81 13.81 0.67
C SER A 91 10.81 14.90 0.24
N VAL A 92 10.53 15.88 1.11
CA VAL A 92 9.67 17.02 0.76
C VAL A 92 10.25 17.83 -0.40
N ASN A 93 11.54 18.19 -0.32
CA ASN A 93 12.23 18.93 -1.38
C ASN A 93 12.21 18.17 -2.74
N ALA A 94 12.38 16.83 -2.70
CA ALA A 94 12.29 16.01 -3.89
C ALA A 94 10.88 16.05 -4.52
N ILE A 95 9.84 15.94 -3.68
CA ILE A 95 8.45 16.03 -4.10
C ILE A 95 8.15 17.42 -4.70
N GLU A 96 8.58 18.49 -4.05
CA GLU A 96 8.40 19.86 -4.53
C GLU A 96 9.05 20.07 -5.90
N LYS A 97 10.26 19.54 -6.08
CA LYS A 97 10.94 19.59 -7.37
C LYS A 97 10.20 18.82 -8.47
N LEU A 98 9.72 17.61 -8.15
CA LEU A 98 8.92 16.82 -9.10
C LEU A 98 7.62 17.55 -9.48
N LYS A 99 6.92 18.15 -8.52
CA LYS A 99 5.71 18.94 -8.79
C LYS A 99 5.97 20.23 -9.56
N ALA A 100 7.14 20.85 -9.35
CA ALA A 100 7.53 22.02 -10.14
C ALA A 100 7.74 21.68 -11.61
N LEU A 101 8.20 20.48 -11.94
CA LEU A 101 8.35 19.99 -13.31
C LEU A 101 7.02 19.56 -13.95
N ASN A 102 6.12 19.00 -13.16
CA ASN A 102 4.76 18.66 -13.58
C ASN A 102 3.77 18.92 -12.45
N PRO A 103 3.02 20.05 -12.45
CA PRO A 103 2.01 20.34 -11.42
C PRO A 103 0.89 19.30 -11.33
N GLU A 104 0.59 18.58 -12.41
CA GLU A 104 -0.43 17.54 -12.46
C GLU A 104 0.09 16.17 -12.00
N LEU A 105 1.37 16.09 -11.61
CA LEU A 105 1.99 14.84 -11.17
C LEU A 105 1.24 14.26 -9.99
N ARG A 106 0.75 13.04 -10.14
CA ARG A 106 0.14 12.29 -9.04
C ARG A 106 1.22 11.60 -8.21
N ILE A 107 1.11 11.70 -6.91
CA ILE A 107 2.07 11.09 -5.98
C ILE A 107 1.34 10.13 -5.05
N HIS A 108 1.86 8.91 -5.00
CA HIS A 108 1.41 7.85 -4.09
C HIS A 108 2.54 7.50 -3.13
N VAL A 109 2.20 7.36 -1.85
CA VAL A 109 3.11 6.80 -0.85
C VAL A 109 2.62 5.40 -0.50
N GLU A 110 3.49 4.41 -0.65
CA GLU A 110 3.28 3.09 -0.05
C GLU A 110 3.91 3.11 1.35
N LEU A 111 3.06 3.06 2.35
CA LEU A 111 3.51 3.05 3.74
C LEU A 111 3.98 1.65 4.10
N THR A 112 5.20 1.57 4.57
CA THR A 112 5.78 0.33 5.06
C THR A 112 5.79 0.31 6.58
N SER A 113 6.04 -0.84 7.18
CA SER A 113 6.08 -0.99 8.64
C SER A 113 7.22 -0.18 9.27
N ILE A 114 6.95 1.07 9.62
CA ILE A 114 7.87 1.98 10.32
C ILE A 114 7.73 1.76 11.83
N GLN A 115 8.74 1.18 12.48
CA GLN A 115 8.68 0.82 13.90
C GLN A 115 8.71 2.05 14.83
N ASN A 116 9.51 3.06 14.49
CA ASN A 116 9.63 4.27 15.32
C ASN A 116 8.39 5.16 15.15
N ARG A 117 7.67 5.39 16.27
CA ARG A 117 6.43 6.20 16.29
C ARG A 117 6.67 7.66 15.90
N VAL A 118 7.82 8.23 16.28
CA VAL A 118 8.16 9.63 15.97
C VAL A 118 8.38 9.80 14.47
N ILE A 119 9.15 8.90 13.86
CA ILE A 119 9.40 8.89 12.42
C ILE A 119 8.10 8.65 11.67
N ARG A 120 7.30 7.66 12.08
CA ARG A 120 5.98 7.38 11.46
C ARG A 120 5.07 8.60 11.48
N LYS A 121 4.98 9.29 12.62
CA LYS A 121 4.20 10.51 12.73
C LYS A 121 4.71 11.58 11.76
N ALA A 122 6.02 11.83 11.73
CA ALA A 122 6.63 12.81 10.83
C ALA A 122 6.35 12.49 9.35
N ILE A 123 6.49 11.23 8.92
CA ILE A 123 6.16 10.81 7.55
C ILE A 123 4.69 11.13 7.23
N LEU A 124 3.75 10.76 8.11
CA LEU A 124 2.32 10.99 7.87
C LEU A 124 1.98 12.48 7.85
N THR A 125 2.52 13.29 8.77
CA THR A 125 2.11 14.69 8.93
C THR A 125 2.91 15.67 8.08
N GLU A 126 4.14 15.36 7.70
CA GLU A 126 5.02 16.28 6.98
C GLU A 126 5.18 15.90 5.50
N ILE A 127 5.15 14.60 5.18
CA ILE A 127 5.21 14.14 3.78
C ILE A 127 3.81 13.86 3.26
N VAL A 128 3.07 12.93 3.89
CA VAL A 128 1.81 12.42 3.34
C VAL A 128 0.74 13.51 3.31
N ALA A 129 0.40 14.09 4.46
CA ALA A 129 -0.71 15.05 4.59
C ALA A 129 -0.55 16.32 3.76
N LYS A 130 0.67 16.69 3.35
CA LYS A 130 0.92 17.96 2.68
C LYS A 130 1.29 17.84 1.22
N ASN A 131 1.74 16.66 0.82
CA ASN A 131 2.51 16.57 -0.42
C ASN A 131 2.05 15.46 -1.36
N VAL A 132 1.19 14.54 -0.93
CA VAL A 132 0.79 13.40 -1.76
C VAL A 132 -0.73 13.32 -1.94
N HIS A 133 -1.16 12.60 -2.95
CA HIS A 133 -2.57 12.44 -3.31
C HIS A 133 -3.14 11.11 -2.78
N SER A 134 -2.28 10.10 -2.65
CA SER A 134 -2.70 8.73 -2.39
C SER A 134 -1.78 8.01 -1.42
N LEU A 135 -2.36 7.21 -0.52
CA LEU A 135 -1.67 6.40 0.47
C LEU A 135 -2.06 4.93 0.35
N GLY A 136 -1.07 4.04 0.28
CA GLY A 136 -1.23 2.59 0.33
C GLY A 136 -0.80 2.03 1.67
N LEU A 137 -1.58 1.09 2.22
CA LEU A 137 -1.32 0.49 3.53
C LEU A 137 -1.85 -0.95 3.60
N ASP A 138 -1.23 -1.75 4.46
CA ASP A 138 -1.82 -2.97 4.97
C ASP A 138 -2.63 -2.73 6.27
N THR A 139 -3.30 -3.76 6.77
CA THR A 139 -4.11 -3.69 8.01
C THR A 139 -3.30 -3.21 9.23
N VAL A 140 -2.06 -3.67 9.37
CA VAL A 140 -1.20 -3.31 10.52
C VAL A 140 -0.74 -1.86 10.39
N GLU A 141 -0.47 -1.41 9.20
CA GLU A 141 -0.06 -0.05 8.91
C GLU A 141 -1.21 0.93 9.12
N VAL A 142 -2.45 0.58 8.76
CA VAL A 142 -3.65 1.37 9.09
C VAL A 142 -3.74 1.57 10.60
N ALA A 143 -3.68 0.50 11.39
CA ALA A 143 -3.75 0.59 12.84
C ALA A 143 -2.62 1.45 13.43
N ASN A 144 -1.41 1.25 12.92
CA ASN A 144 -0.23 2.00 13.35
C ASN A 144 -0.31 3.48 12.99
N ALA A 145 -0.87 3.83 11.83
CA ALA A 145 -1.10 5.21 11.41
C ALA A 145 -2.14 5.88 12.32
N LEU A 146 -3.28 5.24 12.53
CA LEU A 146 -4.34 5.72 13.44
C LEU A 146 -3.79 5.98 14.84
N ASN A 147 -3.00 5.07 15.38
CA ASN A 147 -2.42 5.21 16.71
C ASN A 147 -1.55 6.46 16.88
N VAL A 148 -0.69 6.78 15.90
CA VAL A 148 0.17 7.97 15.99
C VAL A 148 -0.55 9.28 15.67
N LEU A 149 -1.72 9.20 15.03
CA LEU A 149 -2.59 10.34 14.77
C LEU A 149 -3.60 10.61 15.90
N GLY A 150 -3.63 9.76 16.94
CA GLY A 150 -4.44 9.98 18.15
C GLY A 150 -5.75 9.18 18.18
N HIS A 151 -5.98 8.25 17.24
CA HIS A 151 -7.18 7.39 17.18
C HIS A 151 -6.91 6.01 17.81
N GLU A 152 -6.54 5.99 19.08
CA GLU A 152 -6.10 4.76 19.76
C GLU A 152 -7.18 3.68 19.81
N GLU A 153 -8.43 4.03 20.09
CA GLU A 153 -9.55 3.08 20.15
C GLU A 153 -9.80 2.42 18.79
N LEU A 154 -9.84 3.23 17.72
CA LEU A 154 -10.04 2.71 16.37
C LEU A 154 -8.85 1.86 15.91
N SER A 155 -7.62 2.29 16.21
CA SER A 155 -6.40 1.51 15.99
C SER A 155 -6.49 0.13 16.65
N TYR A 156 -6.97 0.08 17.87
CA TYR A 156 -7.11 -1.15 18.63
C TYR A 156 -8.16 -2.08 18.03
N SER A 157 -9.30 -1.52 17.61
CA SER A 157 -10.38 -2.29 16.95
C SER A 157 -9.92 -2.90 15.62
N VAL A 158 -9.09 -2.20 14.84
CA VAL A 158 -8.49 -2.71 13.59
C VAL A 158 -7.59 -3.92 13.85
N ILE A 159 -6.78 -3.91 14.93
CA ILE A 159 -5.84 -5.00 15.24
C ILE A 159 -6.56 -6.23 15.79
N ARG A 160 -7.55 -6.03 16.66
CA ARG A 160 -8.23 -7.14 17.36
C ARG A 160 -9.05 -8.04 16.46
N LYS A 161 -9.39 -7.58 15.26
CA LYS A 161 -10.27 -8.31 14.32
C LYS A 161 -11.53 -8.83 15.05
N GLU A 162 -12.13 -7.99 15.88
CA GLU A 162 -13.44 -8.27 16.46
C GLU A 162 -14.42 -8.60 15.33
N GLU A 163 -15.58 -9.16 15.62
CA GLU A 163 -16.56 -9.67 14.63
C GLU A 163 -16.84 -8.75 13.43
N THR A 164 -16.37 -7.51 13.50
CA THR A 164 -16.50 -6.46 12.51
C THR A 164 -15.16 -5.98 11.94
N GLY A 165 -14.15 -6.85 11.82
CA GLY A 165 -12.79 -6.46 11.43
C GLY A 165 -12.70 -5.58 10.17
N ILE A 166 -13.53 -5.84 9.14
CA ILE A 166 -13.60 -4.99 7.94
C ILE A 166 -14.23 -3.62 8.27
N THR A 167 -15.23 -3.57 9.13
CA THR A 167 -15.87 -2.31 9.52
C THR A 167 -14.87 -1.33 10.15
N SER A 168 -14.10 -1.80 11.13
CA SER A 168 -13.08 -0.97 11.78
C SER A 168 -11.99 -0.55 10.80
N LEU A 169 -11.60 -1.44 9.88
CA LEU A 169 -10.61 -1.16 8.86
C LEU A 169 -11.09 -0.10 7.86
N TYR A 170 -12.35 -0.22 7.39
CA TYR A 170 -12.99 0.78 6.54
C TYR A 170 -13.08 2.13 7.25
N GLN A 171 -13.57 2.16 8.49
CA GLN A 171 -13.63 3.38 9.29
C GLN A 171 -12.24 4.00 9.48
N GLY A 172 -11.21 3.15 9.69
CA GLY A 172 -9.82 3.59 9.79
C GLY A 172 -9.32 4.23 8.50
N ALA A 173 -9.62 3.63 7.35
CA ALA A 173 -9.26 4.19 6.04
C ALA A 173 -9.95 5.54 5.78
N VAL A 174 -11.24 5.65 6.13
CA VAL A 174 -11.99 6.92 6.06
C VAL A 174 -11.38 7.99 6.96
N GLN A 175 -11.00 7.61 8.19
CA GLN A 175 -10.37 8.54 9.12
C GLN A 175 -9.02 9.04 8.60
N LEU A 176 -8.19 8.15 8.04
CA LEU A 176 -6.92 8.51 7.44
C LEU A 176 -7.09 9.43 6.22
N LEU A 177 -8.09 9.18 5.37
CA LEU A 177 -8.41 10.04 4.24
C LEU A 177 -8.65 11.49 4.71
N LYS A 178 -9.43 11.65 5.78
CA LYS A 178 -9.80 12.96 6.35
C LYS A 178 -8.61 13.65 7.04
N ASP A 179 -7.97 12.97 7.96
CA ASP A 179 -6.88 13.55 8.77
C ASP A 179 -5.70 13.99 7.93
N LEU A 180 -5.43 13.25 6.86
CA LEU A 180 -4.29 13.50 5.97
C LEU A 180 -4.70 14.28 4.71
N SER A 181 -5.98 14.65 4.57
CA SER A 181 -6.54 15.39 3.42
C SER A 181 -6.16 14.75 2.08
N LEU A 182 -6.30 13.43 1.99
CA LEU A 182 -5.95 12.67 0.81
C LEU A 182 -7.10 12.57 -0.19
N GLU A 183 -6.78 12.36 -1.45
CA GLU A 183 -7.76 12.02 -2.47
C GLU A 183 -8.10 10.51 -2.46
N ARG A 184 -7.15 9.67 -2.03
CA ARG A 184 -7.27 8.22 -2.08
C ARG A 184 -6.51 7.52 -0.95
N VAL A 185 -7.16 6.59 -0.27
CA VAL A 185 -6.52 5.62 0.65
C VAL A 185 -6.80 4.22 0.14
N HIS A 186 -5.76 3.47 -0.16
CA HIS A 186 -5.83 2.09 -0.64
C HIS A 186 -5.36 1.12 0.45
N VAL A 187 -6.27 0.34 1.00
CA VAL A 187 -5.95 -0.70 1.98
C VAL A 187 -5.96 -2.06 1.29
N HIS A 188 -4.81 -2.73 1.29
CA HIS A 188 -4.66 -4.04 0.70
C HIS A 188 -4.57 -5.12 1.77
N CYS A 189 -5.55 -6.03 1.75
CA CYS A 189 -5.66 -7.16 2.66
C CYS A 189 -5.58 -8.48 1.90
N LEU A 190 -5.24 -9.55 2.61
CA LEU A 190 -5.35 -10.88 2.05
C LEU A 190 -6.84 -11.21 1.91
N GLY A 191 -7.30 -11.37 0.68
CA GLY A 191 -8.68 -11.74 0.32
C GLY A 191 -9.55 -10.60 -0.17
N PHE A 192 -9.26 -9.34 0.17
CA PHE A 192 -10.01 -8.17 -0.33
C PHE A 192 -9.15 -6.89 -0.31
N TYR A 193 -9.58 -5.88 -1.08
CA TYR A 193 -9.06 -4.52 -1.01
C TYR A 193 -10.17 -3.54 -0.69
N ILE A 194 -9.82 -2.46 0.00
CA ILE A 194 -10.68 -1.30 0.26
C ILE A 194 -9.97 -0.07 -0.32
N CYS A 195 -10.65 0.68 -1.16
CA CYS A 195 -10.15 1.96 -1.66
C CYS A 195 -11.15 3.04 -1.29
N VAL A 196 -10.76 3.95 -0.40
CA VAL A 196 -11.57 5.11 0.01
C VAL A 196 -11.10 6.33 -0.78
N LEU A 197 -12.04 7.10 -1.29
CA LEU A 197 -11.84 8.20 -2.23
C LEU A 197 -12.49 9.48 -1.71
N SER A 198 -11.85 10.63 -1.94
CA SER A 198 -12.53 11.92 -1.80
C SER A 198 -13.66 12.05 -2.83
N LYS A 199 -14.67 12.86 -2.52
CA LYS A 199 -15.79 13.11 -3.45
C LYS A 199 -15.35 13.76 -4.77
N ASP A 200 -14.25 14.51 -4.72
CA ASP A 200 -13.71 15.24 -5.86
C ASP A 200 -12.70 14.41 -6.67
N HIS A 201 -12.59 13.11 -6.40
CA HIS A 201 -11.67 12.25 -7.15
C HIS A 201 -12.10 12.16 -8.63
N PRO A 202 -11.20 12.40 -9.61
CA PRO A 202 -11.58 12.56 -11.02
C PRO A 202 -12.08 11.27 -11.69
N LEU A 203 -11.74 10.10 -11.16
CA LEU A 203 -12.18 8.82 -11.72
C LEU A 203 -13.45 8.30 -11.04
N THR A 204 -14.26 7.59 -11.81
CA THR A 204 -15.44 6.87 -11.33
C THR A 204 -15.11 5.67 -10.44
N LEU A 205 -16.06 5.23 -9.63
CA LEU A 205 -15.90 4.01 -8.81
C LEU A 205 -15.63 2.77 -9.67
N LYS A 206 -16.22 2.71 -10.88
CA LYS A 206 -15.97 1.62 -11.83
C LYS A 206 -14.52 1.56 -12.27
N GLU A 207 -13.92 2.70 -12.61
CA GLU A 207 -12.51 2.76 -13.04
C GLU A 207 -11.56 2.39 -11.90
N HIS A 208 -11.87 2.81 -10.68
CA HIS A 208 -11.12 2.37 -9.50
C HIS A 208 -11.26 0.87 -9.26
N ARG A 209 -12.47 0.31 -9.40
CA ARG A 209 -12.70 -1.13 -9.29
C ARG A 209 -11.86 -1.91 -10.32
N ASP A 210 -11.88 -1.47 -11.56
CA ASP A 210 -11.12 -2.09 -12.64
C ASP A 210 -9.60 -2.06 -12.35
N ALA A 211 -9.07 -0.94 -11.83
CA ALA A 211 -7.67 -0.81 -11.41
C ALA A 211 -7.31 -1.75 -10.25
N LEU A 212 -8.19 -1.90 -9.26
CA LEU A 212 -7.99 -2.82 -8.13
C LEU A 212 -8.02 -4.28 -8.58
N LEU A 213 -8.94 -4.67 -9.45
CA LEU A 213 -9.03 -6.03 -10.00
C LEU A 213 -7.79 -6.37 -10.84
N PHE A 214 -7.31 -5.41 -11.65
CA PHE A 214 -6.05 -5.55 -12.38
C PHE A 214 -4.87 -5.77 -11.40
N SER A 215 -4.76 -4.97 -10.36
CA SER A 215 -3.68 -5.13 -9.37
C SER A 215 -3.76 -6.45 -8.62
N SER A 216 -4.96 -6.97 -8.32
CA SER A 216 -5.15 -8.30 -7.75
C SER A 216 -4.63 -9.41 -8.67
N THR A 217 -4.83 -9.25 -9.98
CA THR A 217 -4.29 -10.18 -10.98
C THR A 217 -2.76 -10.13 -11.04
N LEU A 218 -2.16 -8.94 -11.01
CA LEU A 218 -0.70 -8.79 -10.94
C LEU A 218 -0.13 -9.43 -9.67
N ALA A 219 -0.76 -9.18 -8.51
CA ALA A 219 -0.33 -9.73 -7.24
C ALA A 219 -0.38 -11.27 -7.23
N SER A 220 -1.45 -11.86 -7.75
CA SER A 220 -1.57 -13.31 -7.87
C SER A 220 -0.57 -13.91 -8.87
N THR A 221 -0.30 -13.23 -9.98
CA THR A 221 0.79 -13.60 -10.91
C THR A 221 2.14 -13.61 -10.20
N LYS A 222 2.47 -12.54 -9.49
CA LYS A 222 3.69 -12.43 -8.71
C LYS A 222 3.82 -13.55 -7.69
N ALA A 223 2.75 -13.80 -6.92
CA ALA A 223 2.72 -14.85 -5.91
C ALA A 223 2.93 -16.24 -6.53
N LEU A 224 2.35 -16.49 -7.71
CA LEU A 224 2.42 -17.78 -8.39
C LEU A 224 3.77 -18.01 -9.09
N LYS A 225 4.27 -17.01 -9.82
CA LYS A 225 5.47 -17.13 -10.68
C LYS A 225 6.76 -16.64 -10.03
N GLY A 226 6.67 -15.86 -8.94
CA GLY A 226 7.82 -15.23 -8.29
C GLY A 226 8.24 -13.89 -8.91
N LYS A 227 7.97 -13.70 -10.21
CA LYS A 227 8.27 -12.46 -10.97
C LYS A 227 7.27 -12.27 -12.10
N ILE A 228 7.19 -11.04 -12.60
CA ILE A 228 6.46 -10.65 -13.82
C ILE A 228 7.49 -10.01 -14.74
N GLU A 229 7.74 -10.60 -15.91
CA GLU A 229 8.71 -10.08 -16.88
C GLU A 229 8.03 -9.40 -18.07
N ASN A 230 6.80 -9.84 -18.39
CA ASN A 230 6.01 -9.31 -19.50
C ASN A 230 4.50 -9.48 -19.26
N LEU A 231 3.68 -8.95 -20.18
CA LEU A 231 2.22 -9.03 -20.08
C LEU A 231 1.67 -10.45 -20.22
N GLU A 232 2.36 -11.33 -20.92
CA GLU A 232 1.94 -12.74 -21.10
C GLU A 232 1.95 -13.47 -19.76
N ASP A 233 2.86 -13.12 -18.86
CA ASP A 233 2.90 -13.65 -17.51
C ASP A 233 1.61 -13.42 -16.73
N VAL A 234 0.92 -12.30 -17.00
CA VAL A 234 -0.30 -11.90 -16.29
C VAL A 234 -1.46 -12.88 -16.54
N ALA A 235 -1.44 -13.62 -17.66
CA ALA A 235 -2.43 -14.64 -17.95
C ALA A 235 -2.50 -15.71 -16.84
N ALA A 236 -1.38 -16.07 -16.24
CA ALA A 236 -1.36 -17.03 -15.13
C ALA A 236 -2.14 -16.54 -13.89
N GLY A 237 -2.12 -15.24 -13.62
CA GLY A 237 -2.90 -14.63 -12.53
C GLY A 237 -4.39 -14.58 -12.82
N LEU A 238 -4.81 -14.56 -14.09
CA LEU A 238 -6.24 -14.60 -14.44
C LEU A 238 -6.90 -15.91 -14.00
N GLU A 239 -6.17 -17.02 -14.06
CA GLU A 239 -6.66 -18.36 -13.69
C GLU A 239 -6.72 -18.59 -12.16
N VAL A 240 -6.08 -17.74 -11.36
CA VAL A 240 -6.14 -17.83 -9.90
C VAL A 240 -7.56 -17.50 -9.42
N PRO A 241 -8.17 -18.37 -8.59
CA PRO A 241 -9.52 -18.13 -8.09
C PRO A 241 -9.57 -16.92 -7.15
N VAL A 242 -10.74 -16.28 -7.10
CA VAL A 242 -11.03 -15.26 -6.09
C VAL A 242 -11.17 -15.94 -4.72
N SER A 243 -10.68 -15.30 -3.69
CA SER A 243 -10.71 -15.80 -2.32
C SER A 243 -12.16 -15.98 -1.82
N SER A 244 -12.54 -17.21 -1.52
CA SER A 244 -13.83 -17.51 -0.91
C SER A 244 -13.95 -16.85 0.48
N LYS A 245 -12.86 -16.82 1.25
CA LYS A 245 -12.82 -16.11 2.54
C LYS A 245 -12.98 -14.61 2.36
N GLY A 246 -12.36 -14.02 1.33
CA GLY A 246 -12.53 -12.59 1.03
C GLY A 246 -13.96 -12.25 0.64
N ILE A 247 -14.63 -13.10 -0.12
CA ILE A 247 -16.06 -12.95 -0.45
C ILE A 247 -16.91 -13.02 0.82
N GLU A 248 -16.69 -14.04 1.67
CA GLU A 248 -17.41 -14.19 2.93
C GLU A 248 -17.25 -12.96 3.85
N ASP A 249 -16.02 -12.46 3.98
CA ASP A 249 -15.71 -11.30 4.79
C ASP A 249 -16.43 -10.03 4.26
N LEU A 250 -16.49 -9.84 2.95
CA LEU A 250 -17.22 -8.73 2.33
C LEU A 250 -18.75 -8.89 2.51
N GLU A 251 -19.30 -10.09 2.36
CA GLU A 251 -20.74 -10.33 2.60
C GLU A 251 -21.13 -10.01 4.05
N ASN A 252 -20.30 -10.35 5.01
CA ASN A 252 -20.52 -9.96 6.42
C ASN A 252 -20.51 -8.43 6.60
N PHE A 253 -19.66 -7.73 5.85
CA PHE A 253 -19.60 -6.26 5.87
C PHE A 253 -20.80 -5.59 5.19
N LYS A 254 -21.45 -6.25 4.23
CA LYS A 254 -22.67 -5.78 3.53
C LYS A 254 -23.76 -5.33 4.48
N VAL A 255 -23.99 -6.10 5.54
CA VAL A 255 -25.00 -5.79 6.56
C VAL A 255 -24.76 -4.41 7.18
N TYR A 256 -23.52 -4.11 7.52
CA TYR A 256 -23.12 -2.80 8.04
C TYR A 256 -23.35 -1.69 6.99
N CYS A 257 -22.90 -1.89 5.76
CA CYS A 257 -22.95 -0.88 4.71
C CYS A 257 -24.41 -0.51 4.36
N VAL A 258 -25.27 -1.50 4.16
CA VAL A 258 -26.69 -1.28 3.89
C VAL A 258 -27.40 -0.65 5.10
N GLY A 259 -27.12 -1.13 6.29
CA GLY A 259 -27.67 -0.58 7.54
C GLY A 259 -27.29 0.88 7.79
N LYS A 260 -26.10 1.29 7.39
CA LYS A 260 -25.62 2.68 7.43
C LYS A 260 -26.00 3.51 6.22
N LYS A 261 -26.72 2.93 5.25
CA LYS A 261 -27.13 3.58 3.99
C LYS A 261 -25.94 4.08 3.16
N LEU A 262 -24.82 3.36 3.21
CA LEU A 262 -23.64 3.64 2.39
C LEU A 262 -23.81 3.09 0.96
N CYS A 263 -24.73 2.16 0.76
CA CYS A 263 -25.04 1.57 -0.55
C CYS A 263 -26.40 0.90 -0.52
N THR A 264 -26.95 0.66 -1.71
CA THR A 264 -28.01 -0.33 -1.92
C THR A 264 -27.39 -1.75 -1.97
N PRO A 265 -28.19 -2.82 -1.84
CA PRO A 265 -27.69 -4.17 -2.09
C PRO A 265 -27.08 -4.35 -3.49
N GLU A 266 -27.61 -3.69 -4.51
CA GLU A 266 -27.10 -3.71 -5.88
C GLU A 266 -25.75 -2.98 -6.01
N ASP A 267 -25.61 -1.79 -5.42
CA ASP A 267 -24.33 -1.08 -5.38
C ASP A 267 -23.24 -1.96 -4.74
N PHE A 268 -23.59 -2.66 -3.66
CA PHE A 268 -22.65 -3.53 -2.96
C PHE A 268 -22.17 -4.70 -3.83
N GLU A 269 -23.02 -5.29 -4.69
CA GLU A 269 -22.62 -6.33 -5.66
C GLU A 269 -21.56 -5.81 -6.63
N HIS A 270 -21.58 -4.52 -6.92
CA HIS A 270 -20.54 -3.85 -7.70
C HIS A 270 -19.33 -3.42 -6.85
N GLY A 271 -19.42 -3.52 -5.53
CA GLY A 271 -18.38 -3.09 -4.57
C GLY A 271 -18.38 -1.59 -4.33
N TYR A 272 -19.46 -0.86 -4.57
CA TYR A 272 -19.54 0.58 -4.43
C TYR A 272 -20.19 1.02 -3.13
N LEU A 273 -19.55 1.99 -2.46
CA LEU A 273 -20.09 2.62 -1.26
C LEU A 273 -20.10 4.14 -1.45
N TYR A 274 -21.16 4.78 -0.97
CA TYR A 274 -21.38 6.22 -1.05
C TYR A 274 -21.55 6.80 0.36
N GLY A 275 -20.44 7.24 0.95
CA GLY A 275 -20.48 7.96 2.22
C GLY A 275 -20.89 9.42 2.06
N PRO A 276 -21.11 10.15 3.16
CA PRO A 276 -21.53 11.55 3.10
C PRO A 276 -20.44 12.47 2.51
N ASP A 277 -19.18 12.19 2.78
CA ASP A 277 -18.02 13.02 2.44
C ASP A 277 -16.89 12.22 1.76
N HIS A 278 -17.16 10.99 1.38
CA HIS A 278 -16.24 10.10 0.66
C HIS A 278 -17.02 9.06 -0.11
N ASP A 279 -16.36 8.43 -1.08
CA ASP A 279 -16.83 7.22 -1.72
C ASP A 279 -15.85 6.08 -1.45
N ALA A 280 -16.25 4.83 -1.69
CA ALA A 280 -15.31 3.73 -1.58
C ALA A 280 -15.60 2.60 -2.57
N VAL A 281 -14.56 1.85 -2.88
CA VAL A 281 -14.63 0.64 -3.69
C VAL A 281 -14.09 -0.54 -2.90
N LEU A 282 -14.83 -1.63 -2.94
CA LEU A 282 -14.47 -2.92 -2.33
C LEU A 282 -14.31 -3.95 -3.43
N VAL A 283 -13.24 -4.72 -3.40
CA VAL A 283 -13.08 -5.86 -4.31
C VAL A 283 -12.57 -7.09 -3.58
N PRO A 284 -13.17 -8.27 -3.78
CA PRO A 284 -12.55 -9.52 -3.38
C PRO A 284 -11.34 -9.77 -4.26
N THR A 285 -10.28 -10.36 -3.71
CA THR A 285 -9.03 -10.54 -4.44
C THR A 285 -8.69 -12.01 -4.70
N LYS A 286 -7.84 -12.22 -5.67
CA LYS A 286 -7.28 -13.52 -5.99
C LYS A 286 -6.22 -13.88 -4.98
N VAL A 287 -6.24 -15.11 -4.46
CA VAL A 287 -5.29 -15.59 -3.47
C VAL A 287 -4.70 -16.91 -3.92
N VAL A 288 -3.38 -17.00 -3.90
CA VAL A 288 -2.63 -18.22 -4.21
C VAL A 288 -2.41 -19.02 -2.91
N ASP A 289 -2.92 -20.21 -2.84
CA ASP A 289 -2.84 -21.07 -1.63
C ASP A 289 -1.40 -21.41 -1.24
N LYS A 290 -0.54 -21.62 -2.23
CA LYS A 290 0.88 -21.93 -2.05
C LYS A 290 1.72 -20.99 -2.89
N PRO A 291 2.00 -19.78 -2.40
CA PRO A 291 2.76 -18.79 -3.15
C PRO A 291 4.24 -19.24 -3.30
N THR A 292 4.80 -19.00 -4.47
CA THR A 292 6.23 -19.16 -4.73
C THR A 292 7.04 -18.08 -3.99
N VAL A 293 6.46 -16.88 -3.88
CA VAL A 293 7.06 -15.76 -3.15
C VAL A 293 5.97 -14.93 -2.46
N THR A 294 6.31 -14.39 -1.28
CA THR A 294 5.43 -13.47 -0.54
C THR A 294 5.99 -12.06 -0.48
N VAL A 295 7.28 -11.86 -0.84
CA VAL A 295 7.97 -10.58 -0.79
C VAL A 295 7.60 -9.71 -1.98
N GLY A 296 7.30 -8.42 -1.72
CA GLY A 296 6.96 -7.43 -2.74
C GLY A 296 5.57 -7.59 -3.35
N ILE A 297 4.70 -8.43 -2.75
CA ILE A 297 3.29 -8.54 -3.19
C ILE A 297 2.56 -7.23 -2.89
N GLY A 298 2.73 -6.63 -1.68
CA GLY A 298 2.15 -5.33 -1.33
C GLY A 298 2.57 -4.24 -2.31
N ASP A 299 3.88 -4.11 -2.57
CA ASP A 299 4.40 -3.16 -3.56
C ASP A 299 3.79 -3.40 -4.96
N THR A 300 3.63 -4.66 -5.37
CA THR A 300 3.00 -5.01 -6.66
C THR A 300 1.52 -4.61 -6.70
N ILE A 301 0.79 -4.78 -5.60
CA ILE A 301 -0.61 -4.37 -5.49
C ILE A 301 -0.71 -2.86 -5.66
N SER A 302 0.01 -2.10 -4.86
CA SER A 302 -0.06 -0.65 -4.85
C SER A 302 0.42 -0.04 -6.17
N ALA A 303 1.56 -0.52 -6.70
CA ALA A 303 2.08 -0.05 -7.99
C ALA A 303 1.12 -0.37 -9.14
N GLY A 304 0.57 -1.59 -9.19
CA GLY A 304 -0.36 -2.01 -10.22
C GLY A 304 -1.67 -1.19 -10.20
N ALA A 305 -2.26 -1.00 -9.01
CA ALA A 305 -3.47 -0.19 -8.87
C ALA A 305 -3.22 1.28 -9.21
N PHE A 306 -2.08 1.83 -8.78
CA PHE A 306 -1.73 3.23 -9.06
C PHE A 306 -1.45 3.46 -10.54
N ALA A 307 -0.68 2.59 -11.18
CA ALA A 307 -0.40 2.69 -12.62
C ALA A 307 -1.67 2.56 -13.48
N ALA A 308 -2.56 1.62 -13.14
CA ALA A 308 -3.83 1.46 -13.84
C ALA A 308 -4.74 2.70 -13.67
N MET A 309 -4.77 3.27 -12.46
CA MET A 309 -5.46 4.52 -12.18
C MET A 309 -4.94 5.67 -13.06
N LEU A 310 -3.61 5.86 -13.11
CA LEU A 310 -2.99 6.91 -13.94
C LEU A 310 -3.32 6.72 -15.43
N ALA A 311 -3.29 5.48 -15.93
CA ALA A 311 -3.64 5.18 -17.31
C ALA A 311 -5.10 5.58 -17.63
N LYS A 312 -6.03 5.39 -16.69
CA LYS A 312 -7.43 5.82 -16.84
C LYS A 312 -7.56 7.34 -16.83
N MET A 313 -6.90 8.04 -15.91
CA MET A 313 -6.89 9.51 -15.87
C MET A 313 -6.43 10.11 -17.19
N LYS A 314 -5.39 9.52 -17.80
CA LYS A 314 -4.86 9.98 -19.07
C LYS A 314 -5.83 9.75 -20.24
N GLN A 315 -6.58 8.64 -20.24
CA GLN A 315 -7.61 8.37 -21.24
C GLN A 315 -8.74 9.40 -21.18
N THR A 316 -9.22 9.74 -20.00
CA THR A 316 -10.27 10.74 -19.81
C THR A 316 -9.86 12.13 -20.31
N GLN A 317 -8.61 12.55 -20.07
CA GLN A 317 -8.09 13.83 -20.56
C GLN A 317 -7.95 13.94 -22.08
N VAL A 318 -7.85 12.81 -22.78
CA VAL A 318 -7.75 12.79 -24.26
C VAL A 318 -9.14 12.82 -24.93
N GLU A 319 -10.17 12.41 -24.21
CA GLU A 319 -11.56 12.36 -24.71
C GLU A 319 -12.33 13.67 -24.47
N GLU A 320 -11.82 14.56 -23.61
CA GLU A 320 -12.30 15.95 -23.42
C GLU A 320 -11.61 16.93 -24.41
#